data_6d2d2a6e6331a81b4d7ad28ea6c60041
#
_entry.id   6d2d2a6e6331a81b4d7ad28ea6c60041
#
_cell.length_a   1.000
_cell.length_b   1.000
_cell.length_c   1.000
_cell.angle_alpha   90.00
_cell.angle_beta   90.00
_cell.angle_gamma   90.00
#
_symmetry.space_group_name_H-M   'P 1'
#
loop_
_entity.id
_entity.type
_entity.pdbx_description
1 polymer ?
#
loop_
_entity_poly.entity_id
_entity_poly.type
_entity_poly.pdbx_seq_one_letter_code
_entity_poly.pdbx_strand_id
1 'polypeptide(L)'
;MIPIKVTVIPIHPSTHVRSTKNEGWLLSDSVSYEYLDKLDNKRLITNGKKGTLASRKKQLEVHNAHKQEIRDWVERNEFVMPLGYFAVWFYVPMPVSWRKNKREEMLYVVHQSTPDLDNYLKQMFDSIMPRKNRLKKEKGTDDRKIFCYAAFKVWVEWDESCIKVVEYAETDFLSQFQHGHPSFKMYFQVPV
;
A
#
# COMPACT_ATOMS: atom_id res chain seq x y z
N MET A 1 -7.89 15.10 -18.91
CA MET A 1 -7.71 15.70 -17.55
C MET A 1 -6.30 16.24 -17.42
N ILE A 2 -6.17 17.49 -17.00
CA ILE A 2 -4.88 18.06 -16.68
C ILE A 2 -4.70 17.98 -15.17
N PRO A 3 -3.66 17.32 -14.65
CA PRO A 3 -3.42 17.27 -13.22
C PRO A 3 -3.04 18.65 -12.69
N ILE A 4 -3.58 19.02 -11.52
CA ILE A 4 -3.16 20.24 -10.81
C ILE A 4 -1.79 20.02 -10.17
N LYS A 5 -1.60 18.81 -9.61
CA LYS A 5 -0.37 18.44 -8.91
C LYS A 5 -0.13 16.95 -9.04
N VAL A 6 1.11 16.58 -9.26
CA VAL A 6 1.57 15.19 -9.23
C VAL A 6 2.61 15.05 -8.12
N THR A 7 2.36 14.18 -7.18
CA THR A 7 3.33 13.86 -6.12
C THR A 7 3.79 12.41 -6.30
N VAL A 8 5.08 12.22 -6.42
CA VAL A 8 5.70 10.89 -6.52
C VAL A 8 6.33 10.54 -5.18
N ILE A 9 5.89 9.44 -4.59
CA ILE A 9 6.47 8.83 -3.40
C ILE A 9 7.39 7.70 -3.90
N PRO A 10 8.71 7.86 -3.89
CA PRO A 10 9.66 6.92 -4.50
C PRO A 10 9.89 5.70 -3.59
N ILE A 11 8.81 5.08 -3.18
CA ILE A 11 8.79 3.92 -2.30
C ILE A 11 7.96 2.85 -2.98
N HIS A 12 8.47 1.62 -3.03
CA HIS A 12 7.76 0.51 -3.64
C HIS A 12 6.41 0.28 -2.94
N PRO A 13 5.30 0.15 -3.68
CA PRO A 13 4.03 -0.17 -3.08
C PRO A 13 4.09 -1.50 -2.33
N SER A 14 3.63 -1.53 -1.10
CA SER A 14 3.46 -2.77 -0.36
C SER A 14 2.04 -2.89 0.17
N THR A 15 1.65 -4.08 0.55
CA THR A 15 0.29 -4.37 0.98
C THR A 15 0.15 -4.43 2.47
N HIS A 16 -1.03 -4.06 2.94
CA HIS A 16 -1.36 -4.19 4.36
C HIS A 16 -1.30 -5.65 4.81
N VAL A 17 -0.48 -5.91 5.81
CA VAL A 17 -0.45 -7.18 6.52
C VAL A 17 -1.46 -7.13 7.66
N ARG A 18 -2.56 -7.89 7.53
CA ARG A 18 -3.56 -7.95 8.60
C ARG A 18 -2.91 -8.56 9.85
N SER A 19 -2.81 -7.76 10.91
CA SER A 19 -2.43 -8.26 12.23
C SER A 19 -3.68 -8.43 13.09
N THR A 20 -3.74 -9.50 13.83
CA THR A 20 -4.77 -9.69 14.86
C THR A 20 -4.31 -9.01 16.15
N LYS A 21 -5.28 -8.64 17.02
CA LYS A 21 -4.95 -8.09 18.35
C LYS A 21 -4.02 -9.01 19.15
N ASN A 22 -4.06 -10.29 18.86
CA ASN A 22 -3.29 -11.32 19.56
C ASN A 22 -1.88 -11.52 19.00
N GLU A 23 -1.47 -10.81 17.96
CA GLU A 23 -0.14 -10.92 17.34
C GLU A 23 0.82 -9.80 17.73
N GLY A 24 0.35 -8.78 18.44
CA GLY A 24 1.17 -7.64 18.88
C GLY A 24 2.40 -8.06 19.71
N TRP A 25 2.30 -9.14 20.45
CA TRP A 25 3.41 -9.67 21.24
C TRP A 25 4.60 -10.15 20.39
N LEU A 26 4.36 -10.57 19.14
CA LEU A 26 5.41 -11.00 18.21
C LEU A 26 6.42 -9.90 17.91
N LEU A 27 6.01 -8.63 18.03
CA LEU A 27 6.85 -7.46 17.76
C LEU A 27 7.59 -6.96 19.02
N SER A 28 7.39 -7.60 20.17
CA SER A 28 8.13 -7.26 21.39
C SER A 28 9.60 -7.63 21.25
N ASP A 29 10.50 -6.74 21.73
CA ASP A 29 11.95 -6.96 21.76
C ASP A 29 12.36 -8.18 22.57
N SER A 30 11.53 -8.60 23.53
CA SER A 30 11.74 -9.81 24.33
C SER A 30 11.49 -11.10 23.57
N VAL A 31 10.91 -11.05 22.36
CA VAL A 31 10.55 -12.22 21.55
C VAL A 31 11.59 -12.45 20.47
N SER A 32 12.56 -13.35 20.75
CA SER A 32 13.58 -13.72 19.77
C SER A 32 13.05 -14.70 18.72
N TYR A 33 13.70 -14.74 17.54
CA TYR A 33 13.40 -15.74 16.51
C TYR A 33 13.66 -17.17 17.01
N GLU A 34 14.72 -17.38 17.79
CA GLU A 34 15.02 -18.69 18.40
C GLU A 34 13.91 -19.18 19.33
N TYR A 35 13.32 -18.28 20.12
CA TYR A 35 12.18 -18.60 20.96
C TYR A 35 10.95 -18.99 20.12
N LEU A 36 10.70 -18.29 19.01
CA LEU A 36 9.58 -18.60 18.11
C LEU A 36 9.78 -19.93 17.39
N ASP A 37 10.99 -20.24 16.96
CA ASP A 37 11.30 -21.54 16.33
C ASP A 37 11.11 -22.70 17.31
N LYS A 38 11.49 -22.54 18.57
CA LYS A 38 11.22 -23.55 19.62
C LYS A 38 9.71 -23.73 19.83
N LEU A 39 8.94 -22.64 19.84
CA LEU A 39 7.47 -22.69 19.95
C LEU A 39 6.82 -23.36 18.75
N ASP A 40 7.28 -23.05 17.55
CA ASP A 40 6.80 -23.62 16.30
C ASP A 40 7.08 -25.12 16.23
N ASN A 41 8.26 -25.55 16.63
CA ASN A 41 8.61 -26.99 16.73
C ASN A 41 7.72 -27.70 17.73
N LYS A 42 7.44 -27.12 18.90
CA LYS A 42 6.50 -27.69 19.88
C LYS A 42 5.10 -27.85 19.32
N ARG A 43 4.61 -26.85 18.56
CA ARG A 43 3.30 -26.88 17.88
C ARG A 43 3.24 -27.97 16.81
N LEU A 44 4.33 -28.18 16.05
CA LEU A 44 4.42 -29.26 15.07
C LEU A 44 4.28 -30.61 15.72
N ILE A 45 4.97 -30.86 16.84
CA ILE A 45 4.92 -32.11 17.59
C ILE A 45 3.52 -32.33 18.16
N THR A 46 2.88 -31.28 18.70
CA THR A 46 1.61 -31.42 19.44
C THR A 46 0.39 -31.47 18.49
N ASN A 47 0.40 -30.74 17.39
CA ASN A 47 -0.79 -30.52 16.55
C ASN A 47 -0.59 -30.94 15.09
N GLY A 48 0.57 -31.47 14.70
CA GLY A 48 0.91 -31.83 13.31
C GLY A 48 0.96 -30.64 12.34
N LYS A 49 0.92 -29.41 12.84
CA LYS A 49 0.95 -28.20 12.03
C LYS A 49 2.35 -27.58 12.07
N LYS A 50 2.92 -27.34 10.89
CA LYS A 50 4.18 -26.61 10.75
C LYS A 50 3.99 -25.20 11.32
N GLY A 51 4.88 -24.78 12.19
CA GLY A 51 4.85 -23.45 12.79
C GLY A 51 5.15 -22.36 11.76
N THR A 52 4.61 -21.19 12.02
CA THR A 52 4.74 -20.02 11.14
C THR A 52 5.00 -18.72 11.92
N LEU A 53 5.27 -18.82 13.23
CA LEU A 53 5.40 -17.65 14.11
C LEU A 53 6.60 -16.79 13.73
N ALA A 54 7.76 -17.39 13.47
CA ALA A 54 8.96 -16.68 13.02
C ALA A 54 8.73 -15.98 11.67
N SER A 55 8.11 -16.68 10.72
CA SER A 55 7.74 -16.10 9.41
C SER A 55 6.74 -14.95 9.58
N ARG A 56 5.78 -15.11 10.48
CA ARG A 56 4.78 -14.08 10.78
C ARG A 56 5.40 -12.84 11.42
N LYS A 57 6.32 -13.01 12.37
CA LYS A 57 7.10 -11.89 12.96
C LYS A 57 7.81 -11.13 11.86
N LYS A 58 8.56 -11.81 10.99
CA LYS A 58 9.27 -11.18 9.87
C LYS A 58 8.35 -10.37 8.96
N GLN A 59 7.16 -10.91 8.61
CA GLN A 59 6.19 -10.18 7.81
C GLN A 59 5.72 -8.88 8.49
N LEU A 60 5.45 -8.92 9.79
CA LEU A 60 5.03 -7.76 10.55
C LEU A 60 6.14 -6.70 10.67
N GLU A 61 7.39 -7.14 10.86
CA GLU A 61 8.55 -6.25 10.90
C GLU A 61 8.77 -5.53 9.57
N VAL A 62 8.76 -6.26 8.46
CA VAL A 62 8.87 -5.68 7.10
C VAL A 62 7.72 -4.70 6.84
N HIS A 63 6.50 -5.06 7.22
CA HIS A 63 5.35 -4.19 7.07
C HIS A 63 5.49 -2.89 7.88
N ASN A 64 5.95 -2.98 9.13
CA ASN A 64 6.15 -1.81 9.97
C ASN A 64 7.31 -0.93 9.48
N ALA A 65 8.41 -1.53 9.04
CA ALA A 65 9.52 -0.80 8.43
C ALA A 65 9.07 -0.01 7.20
N HIS A 66 8.30 -0.63 6.32
CA HIS A 66 7.74 0.03 5.14
C HIS A 66 6.77 1.19 5.51
N LYS A 67 5.94 0.99 6.55
CA LYS A 67 5.10 2.10 7.06
C LYS A 67 5.94 3.26 7.55
N GLN A 68 7.02 2.97 8.25
CA GLN A 68 7.89 4.00 8.78
C GLN A 68 8.61 4.73 7.64
N GLU A 69 9.08 4.03 6.63
CA GLU A 69 9.70 4.63 5.43
C GLU A 69 8.76 5.65 4.74
N ILE A 70 7.48 5.30 4.57
CA ILE A 70 6.48 6.24 4.02
C ILE A 70 6.30 7.45 4.95
N ARG A 71 6.22 7.25 6.26
CA ARG A 71 6.08 8.34 7.23
C ARG A 71 7.26 9.30 7.20
N ASP A 72 8.46 8.75 7.20
CA ASP A 72 9.69 9.54 7.15
C ASP A 72 9.78 10.34 5.84
N TRP A 73 9.29 9.76 4.74
CA TRP A 73 9.21 10.48 3.48
C TRP A 73 8.16 11.60 3.54
N VAL A 74 6.97 11.33 4.07
CA VAL A 74 5.88 12.32 4.24
C VAL A 74 6.34 13.49 5.10
N GLU A 75 7.02 13.22 6.21
CA GLU A 75 7.52 14.24 7.11
C GLU A 75 8.62 15.08 6.45
N ARG A 76 9.62 14.45 5.82
CA ARG A 76 10.71 15.15 5.12
C ARG A 76 10.25 16.02 3.95
N ASN A 77 9.16 15.64 3.28
CA ASN A 77 8.64 16.36 2.11
C ASN A 77 7.40 17.21 2.44
N GLU A 78 7.04 17.33 3.72
CA GLU A 78 5.85 18.06 4.19
C GLU A 78 4.58 17.69 3.39
N PHE A 79 4.48 16.40 2.99
CA PHE A 79 3.39 15.96 2.14
C PHE A 79 2.08 15.87 2.92
N VAL A 80 1.06 16.53 2.40
CA VAL A 80 -0.31 16.46 2.92
C VAL A 80 -1.17 15.72 1.90
N MET A 81 -1.85 14.67 2.35
CA MET A 81 -2.77 13.91 1.52
C MET A 81 -3.96 14.77 1.10
N PRO A 82 -4.29 14.89 -0.19
CA PRO A 82 -5.50 15.55 -0.64
C PRO A 82 -6.75 14.85 -0.09
N LEU A 83 -7.81 15.61 0.17
CA LEU A 83 -9.03 15.08 0.77
C LEU A 83 -10.07 14.65 -0.28
N GLY A 84 -9.95 15.13 -1.51
CA GLY A 84 -10.84 14.74 -2.60
C GLY A 84 -10.29 15.12 -3.97
N TYR A 85 -10.92 14.59 -5.02
CA TYR A 85 -10.57 14.80 -6.44
C TYR A 85 -9.13 14.42 -6.80
N PHE A 86 -8.68 13.27 -6.32
CA PHE A 86 -7.35 12.75 -6.63
C PHE A 86 -7.38 11.30 -7.08
N ALA A 87 -6.33 10.88 -7.76
CA ALA A 87 -6.08 9.49 -8.09
C ALA A 87 -4.79 9.00 -7.44
N VAL A 88 -4.80 7.76 -6.97
CA VAL A 88 -3.61 7.07 -6.47
C VAL A 88 -3.24 5.98 -7.46
N TRP A 89 -2.00 6.01 -7.91
CA TRP A 89 -1.41 5.01 -8.78
C TRP A 89 -0.34 4.23 -8.03
N PHE A 90 -0.54 2.93 -7.92
CA PHE A 90 0.46 2.01 -7.41
C PHE A 90 1.21 1.39 -8.58
N TYR A 91 2.44 1.80 -8.78
CA TYR A 91 3.37 1.24 -9.75
C TYR A 91 4.06 0.04 -9.10
N VAL A 92 3.51 -1.14 -9.34
CA VAL A 92 3.90 -2.38 -8.66
C VAL A 92 4.99 -3.08 -9.47
N PRO A 93 6.15 -3.41 -8.87
CA PRO A 93 7.22 -4.04 -9.61
C PRO A 93 6.83 -5.45 -10.04
N MET A 94 7.13 -5.77 -11.30
CA MET A 94 6.93 -7.11 -11.85
C MET A 94 7.82 -8.13 -11.14
N PRO A 95 7.33 -9.38 -10.93
CA PRO A 95 8.13 -10.44 -10.35
C PRO A 95 9.43 -10.70 -11.14
N VAL A 96 10.55 -10.74 -10.43
CA VAL A 96 11.87 -11.01 -11.04
C VAL A 96 11.90 -12.36 -11.78
N SER A 97 11.08 -13.31 -11.34
CA SER A 97 10.95 -14.64 -11.97
C SER A 97 10.27 -14.63 -13.34
N TRP A 98 9.67 -13.52 -13.75
CA TRP A 98 9.05 -13.45 -15.07
C TRP A 98 10.09 -13.35 -16.18
N ARG A 99 9.85 -14.09 -17.28
CA ARG A 99 10.67 -14.01 -18.48
C ARG A 99 10.53 -12.64 -19.15
N LYS A 100 11.55 -12.22 -19.87
CA LYS A 100 11.63 -10.91 -20.55
C LYS A 100 10.37 -10.62 -21.39
N ASN A 101 9.96 -11.52 -22.25
CA ASN A 101 8.78 -11.33 -23.12
C ASN A 101 7.51 -11.06 -22.29
N LYS A 102 7.32 -11.80 -21.18
CA LYS A 102 6.18 -11.58 -20.30
C LYS A 102 6.22 -10.22 -19.61
N ARG A 103 7.42 -9.76 -19.24
CA ARG A 103 7.58 -8.43 -18.63
C ARG A 103 7.26 -7.33 -19.64
N GLU A 104 7.71 -7.44 -20.88
CA GLU A 104 7.39 -6.51 -21.97
C GLU A 104 5.88 -6.45 -22.26
N GLU A 105 5.19 -7.60 -22.28
CA GLU A 105 3.73 -7.68 -22.46
C GLU A 105 2.94 -7.06 -21.28
N MET A 106 3.48 -7.14 -20.08
CA MET A 106 2.77 -6.70 -18.88
C MET A 106 3.11 -5.28 -18.43
N LEU A 107 4.08 -4.63 -19.07
CA LEU A 107 4.49 -3.28 -18.74
C LEU A 107 3.33 -2.30 -18.88
N TYR A 108 3.03 -1.55 -17.82
CA TYR A 108 1.89 -0.65 -17.68
C TYR A 108 0.49 -1.29 -17.82
N VAL A 109 0.42 -2.61 -17.84
CA VAL A 109 -0.86 -3.31 -17.80
C VAL A 109 -1.44 -3.27 -16.39
N VAL A 110 -2.77 -3.15 -16.29
CA VAL A 110 -3.48 -3.16 -15.00
C VAL A 110 -3.19 -4.46 -14.26
N HIS A 111 -2.73 -4.32 -13.03
CA HIS A 111 -2.42 -5.45 -12.16
C HIS A 111 -3.73 -6.05 -11.59
N GLN A 112 -4.18 -7.16 -12.13
CA GLN A 112 -5.45 -7.81 -11.76
C GLN A 112 -5.30 -8.94 -10.73
N SER A 113 -4.06 -9.34 -10.39
CA SER A 113 -3.83 -10.40 -9.43
C SER A 113 -3.76 -9.88 -7.99
N THR A 114 -3.75 -10.82 -7.03
CA THR A 114 -3.47 -10.50 -5.63
C THR A 114 -2.07 -9.93 -5.45
N PRO A 115 -1.84 -9.03 -4.49
CA PRO A 115 -2.82 -8.56 -3.49
C PRO A 115 -3.84 -7.54 -4.03
N ASP A 116 -4.99 -7.45 -3.36
CA ASP A 116 -6.08 -6.58 -3.77
C ASP A 116 -5.75 -5.09 -3.61
N LEU A 117 -6.38 -4.24 -4.42
CA LEU A 117 -6.12 -2.81 -4.44
C LEU A 117 -6.40 -2.12 -3.09
N ASP A 118 -7.44 -2.57 -2.38
CA ASP A 118 -7.78 -2.06 -1.04
C ASP A 118 -6.67 -2.29 -0.01
N ASN A 119 -5.90 -3.36 -0.12
CA ASN A 119 -4.77 -3.64 0.75
C ASN A 119 -3.61 -2.64 0.54
N TYR A 120 -3.36 -2.21 -0.70
CA TYR A 120 -2.38 -1.15 -1.00
C TYR A 120 -2.86 0.20 -0.47
N LEU A 121 -4.11 0.55 -0.73
CA LEU A 121 -4.72 1.80 -0.22
C LEU A 121 -4.68 1.88 1.30
N LYS A 122 -5.08 0.80 1.95
CA LYS A 122 -5.05 0.75 3.41
C LYS A 122 -3.65 0.91 3.97
N GLN A 123 -2.65 0.26 3.36
CA GLN A 123 -1.25 0.41 3.77
C GLN A 123 -0.81 1.87 3.65
N MET A 124 -1.10 2.50 2.52
CA MET A 124 -0.74 3.88 2.25
C MET A 124 -1.45 4.84 3.23
N PHE A 125 -2.77 4.74 3.38
CA PHE A 125 -3.52 5.63 4.27
C PHE A 125 -3.13 5.47 5.73
N ASP A 126 -2.95 4.25 6.22
CA ASP A 126 -2.46 3.98 7.58
C ASP A 126 -1.03 4.52 7.83
N SER A 127 -0.25 4.72 6.76
CA SER A 127 1.10 5.29 6.83
C SER A 127 1.09 6.81 6.79
N ILE A 128 0.37 7.40 5.82
CA ILE A 128 0.33 8.86 5.58
C ILE A 128 -0.58 9.55 6.60
N MET A 129 -1.67 8.91 7.00
CA MET A 129 -2.69 9.47 7.89
C MET A 129 -2.83 8.62 9.15
N PRO A 130 -1.81 8.59 10.01
CA PRO A 130 -1.84 7.75 11.20
C PRO A 130 -3.02 8.15 12.10
N ARG A 131 -3.74 7.14 12.58
CA ARG A 131 -4.86 7.35 13.50
C ARG A 131 -4.39 8.13 14.73
N LYS A 132 -5.18 9.11 15.13
CA LYS A 132 -4.95 9.87 16.37
C LYS A 132 -4.68 8.92 17.52
N ASN A 133 -3.53 9.05 18.15
CA ASN A 133 -3.33 8.43 19.44
C ASN A 133 -4.17 9.22 20.46
N ARG A 134 -5.31 8.66 20.87
CA ARG A 134 -6.25 9.29 21.81
C ARG A 134 -5.57 9.68 23.14
N LEU A 135 -4.49 8.97 23.50
CA LEU A 135 -3.74 9.23 24.74
C LEU A 135 -2.78 10.44 24.61
N LYS A 136 -2.31 10.75 23.39
CA LYS A 136 -1.34 11.83 23.19
C LYS A 136 -1.92 13.16 22.69
N LYS A 137 -3.24 13.26 22.50
CA LYS A 137 -3.94 14.45 21.95
C LYS A 137 -3.36 14.95 20.61
N GLU A 138 -2.70 14.09 19.86
CA GLU A 138 -2.09 14.44 18.58
C GLU A 138 -3.16 14.73 17.53
N LYS A 139 -3.00 15.84 16.80
CA LYS A 139 -3.84 16.22 15.67
C LYS A 139 -3.41 15.41 14.43
N GLY A 140 -3.85 14.15 14.31
CA GLY A 140 -3.66 13.39 13.07
C GLY A 140 -4.68 13.79 12.00
N THR A 141 -4.33 13.65 10.75
CA THR A 141 -5.27 13.71 9.63
C THR A 141 -6.17 12.46 9.70
N ASP A 142 -7.45 12.64 9.47
CA ASP A 142 -8.45 11.58 9.59
C ASP A 142 -8.83 11.11 8.17
N ASP A 143 -8.61 9.84 7.85
CA ASP A 143 -8.98 9.22 6.57
C ASP A 143 -10.47 9.35 6.26
N ARG A 144 -11.32 9.51 7.28
CA ARG A 144 -12.75 9.80 7.13
C ARG A 144 -13.06 11.12 6.46
N LYS A 145 -12.08 12.00 6.31
CA LYS A 145 -12.21 13.26 5.58
C LYS A 145 -12.02 13.12 4.09
N ILE A 146 -11.47 12.00 3.62
CA ILE A 146 -11.36 11.71 2.20
C ILE A 146 -12.77 11.43 1.66
N PHE A 147 -13.20 12.19 0.67
CA PHE A 147 -14.57 12.08 0.17
C PHE A 147 -14.65 11.65 -1.31
N CYS A 148 -13.59 11.82 -2.10
CA CYS A 148 -13.60 11.46 -3.51
C CYS A 148 -12.20 11.12 -4.02
N TYR A 149 -11.98 9.89 -4.45
CA TYR A 149 -10.73 9.46 -5.06
C TYR A 149 -10.92 8.30 -6.02
N ALA A 150 -9.93 8.09 -6.89
CA ALA A 150 -9.78 6.88 -7.68
C ALA A 150 -8.47 6.18 -7.32
N ALA A 151 -8.38 4.88 -7.55
CA ALA A 151 -7.16 4.14 -7.28
C ALA A 151 -6.88 3.10 -8.37
N PHE A 152 -5.62 2.93 -8.71
CA PHE A 152 -5.15 2.04 -9.77
C PHE A 152 -3.88 1.33 -9.33
N LYS A 153 -3.67 0.13 -9.85
CA LYS A 153 -2.39 -0.57 -9.75
C LYS A 153 -1.98 -1.08 -11.12
N VAL A 154 -0.74 -0.84 -11.49
CA VAL A 154 -0.16 -1.24 -12.78
C VAL A 154 1.19 -1.91 -12.57
N TRP A 155 1.54 -2.80 -13.49
CA TRP A 155 2.84 -3.43 -13.48
C TRP A 155 3.90 -2.51 -14.08
N VAL A 156 5.06 -2.43 -13.44
CA VAL A 156 6.20 -1.66 -13.92
C VAL A 156 7.52 -2.41 -13.72
N GLU A 157 8.60 -1.91 -14.29
CA GLU A 157 9.92 -2.36 -13.94
C GLU A 157 10.29 -1.95 -12.52
N TRP A 158 11.30 -2.60 -11.94
CA TRP A 158 11.65 -2.42 -10.54
C TRP A 158 12.06 -0.98 -10.21
N ASP A 159 12.82 -0.36 -11.08
CA ASP A 159 13.34 1.01 -10.95
C ASP A 159 12.26 2.09 -11.14
N GLU A 160 11.15 1.77 -11.78
CA GLU A 160 10.00 2.66 -11.95
C GLU A 160 8.97 2.55 -10.83
N SER A 161 9.16 1.60 -9.92
CA SER A 161 8.19 1.31 -8.87
C SER A 161 8.07 2.45 -7.86
N CYS A 162 6.85 2.96 -7.69
CA CYS A 162 6.55 4.08 -6.81
C CYS A 162 5.05 4.17 -6.51
N ILE A 163 4.67 5.11 -5.66
CA ILE A 163 3.27 5.52 -5.47
C ILE A 163 3.14 6.94 -6.03
N LYS A 164 2.19 7.17 -6.95
CA LYS A 164 1.88 8.53 -7.43
C LYS A 164 0.51 8.96 -6.91
N VAL A 165 0.44 10.16 -6.37
CA VAL A 165 -0.80 10.83 -6.00
C VAL A 165 -1.00 12.00 -6.95
N VAL A 166 -2.09 11.98 -7.70
CA VAL A 166 -2.40 12.95 -8.75
C VAL A 166 -3.66 13.71 -8.37
N GLU A 167 -3.54 15.00 -8.14
CA GLU A 167 -4.66 15.89 -7.80
C GLU A 167 -5.26 16.49 -9.05
N TYR A 168 -6.58 16.58 -9.09
CA TYR A 168 -7.34 17.12 -10.22
C TYR A 168 -8.28 18.26 -9.77
N ALA A 169 -8.66 19.14 -10.71
CA ALA A 169 -9.80 20.01 -10.48
C ALA A 169 -11.09 19.19 -10.35
N GLU A 170 -12.01 19.66 -9.53
CA GLU A 170 -13.31 18.99 -9.31
C GLU A 170 -14.03 18.71 -10.64
N THR A 171 -14.13 19.73 -11.49
CA THR A 171 -14.78 19.64 -12.81
C THR A 171 -14.16 18.57 -13.70
N ASP A 172 -12.84 18.49 -13.73
CA ASP A 172 -12.11 17.53 -14.54
C ASP A 172 -12.26 16.11 -14.00
N PHE A 173 -12.24 15.95 -12.69
CA PHE A 173 -12.40 14.65 -12.05
C PHE A 173 -13.81 14.11 -12.23
N LEU A 174 -14.84 14.91 -11.93
CA LEU A 174 -16.24 14.50 -12.00
C LEU A 174 -16.72 14.26 -13.44
N SER A 175 -16.21 14.99 -14.43
CA SER A 175 -16.58 14.79 -15.83
C SER A 175 -16.33 13.36 -16.33
N GLN A 176 -15.39 12.63 -15.72
CA GLN A 176 -15.09 11.24 -16.05
C GLN A 176 -16.17 10.27 -15.52
N PHE A 177 -16.93 10.67 -14.50
CA PHE A 177 -17.95 9.85 -13.87
C PHE A 177 -19.39 10.16 -14.32
N GLN A 178 -19.60 11.33 -14.93
CA GLN A 178 -20.96 11.80 -15.33
C GLN A 178 -21.48 11.11 -16.59
N HIS A 179 -20.63 10.57 -17.45
CA HIS A 179 -21.04 9.83 -18.62
C HIS A 179 -21.22 8.35 -18.29
N GLY A 180 -22.24 8.04 -17.49
CA GLY A 180 -22.61 6.70 -17.02
C GLY A 180 -22.83 5.68 -18.13
N HIS A 181 -21.79 5.25 -18.80
CA HIS A 181 -21.79 4.16 -19.76
C HIS A 181 -21.29 2.88 -19.08
N PRO A 182 -21.97 1.71 -19.26
CA PRO A 182 -21.58 0.45 -18.62
C PRO A 182 -20.24 -0.13 -19.08
N SER A 183 -19.57 0.46 -20.04
CA SER A 183 -18.18 0.19 -20.39
C SER A 183 -17.29 1.32 -19.84
N PHE A 184 -16.96 1.21 -18.57
CA PHE A 184 -15.99 2.09 -17.89
C PHE A 184 -14.58 1.87 -18.50
N LYS A 185 -14.38 2.38 -19.71
CA LYS A 185 -13.02 2.61 -20.21
C LYS A 185 -12.54 3.90 -19.57
N MET A 186 -11.98 3.79 -18.37
CA MET A 186 -11.25 4.90 -17.78
C MET A 186 -10.01 5.16 -18.64
N TYR A 187 -10.09 6.19 -19.47
CA TYR A 187 -8.93 6.74 -20.18
C TYR A 187 -8.10 7.59 -19.20
N PHE A 188 -7.71 7.04 -18.09
CA PHE A 188 -6.61 7.62 -17.35
C PHE A 188 -5.34 7.28 -18.14
N GLN A 189 -4.76 8.26 -18.81
CA GLN A 189 -3.40 8.10 -19.30
C GLN A 189 -2.53 7.82 -18.08
N VAL A 190 -1.80 6.72 -18.13
CA VAL A 190 -0.79 6.42 -17.11
C VAL A 190 0.15 7.62 -17.11
N PRO A 191 0.26 8.38 -15.99
CA PRO A 191 1.18 9.51 -15.96
C PRO A 191 2.61 8.96 -16.07
N VAL A 192 3.24 9.21 -17.19
CA VAL A 192 4.65 8.85 -17.48
C VAL A 192 5.59 9.70 -16.63
#